data_b623d0d44e4a507966d1fe5892585570
#
_entry.id   b623d0d44e4a507966d1fe5892585570
#
_cell.length_a   1.000
_cell.length_b   1.000
_cell.length_c   1.000
_cell.angle_alpha   90.00
_cell.angle_beta   90.00
_cell.angle_gamma   90.00
#
_symmetry.space_group_name_H-M   'P 1'
#
loop_
_entity.id
_entity.type
_entity.pdbx_description
1 polymer ?
#
loop_
_entity_poly.entity_id
_entity_poly.type
_entity_poly.pdbx_seq_one_letter_code
_entity_poly.pdbx_strand_id
1 'polypeptide(L)'
;PRYSLSDAELDSMVAFLKTLNTDPDPGVTEKQIHFATVIADSAEPEQRKALLDVLNTYVEQKNVETRNESQRAEHAPWHKHWTFSPYRKWVLHVWELQGPPESWHEQMEDHYQEQPVFALLSGLAPGSWQPVHDFCEGFEIPCLFPITDLPVIDEQDFYNVYLSKGMTVEGEAIAQNLVDDGLLKKRVVQVYRAGDDRGSVAAAALKGALEARGGQVEDIPLTGQDAGSVNDFWSSVADQGRDAVMVLWLDEADTRTFWQRPGADAAPARLYLSTTLYGSNLEQVPVSVHEQLRFVHPYEMPDKLNRLLMRSTGWLRSRRIYAPGEKQVQADAYFALKVAGGALKGIQGYFDREFFLEGIEHMVDNANYTSVYPRISLAPNQRFVSKGCYIARLEGGEKARLRAVSEWLIPGAR
;
A
#
# COMPACT_ATOMS: atom_id res chain seq x y z
N PRO A 1 -15.08 35.65 -2.70
CA PRO A 1 -16.09 35.10 -1.82
C PRO A 1 -16.10 35.89 -0.51
N ARG A 2 -17.31 36.23 0.00
CA ARG A 2 -17.45 36.83 1.33
C ARG A 2 -17.81 35.66 2.26
N TYR A 3 -16.93 35.33 3.17
CA TYR A 3 -17.19 34.38 4.25
C TYR A 3 -17.84 35.16 5.42
N SER A 4 -18.98 34.70 5.89
CA SER A 4 -19.60 35.21 7.14
C SER A 4 -19.11 34.30 8.26
N LEU A 5 -18.05 34.73 8.93
CA LEU A 5 -17.51 34.03 10.10
C LEU A 5 -18.18 34.61 11.36
N SER A 6 -18.44 33.73 12.33
CA SER A 6 -18.77 34.14 13.70
C SER A 6 -17.55 34.72 14.39
N ASP A 7 -17.75 35.49 15.47
CA ASP A 7 -16.66 36.07 16.25
C ASP A 7 -15.69 34.97 16.76
N ALA A 8 -16.19 33.82 17.17
CA ALA A 8 -15.37 32.71 17.64
C ALA A 8 -14.51 32.07 16.49
N GLU A 9 -15.07 31.95 15.30
CA GLU A 9 -14.32 31.48 14.11
C GLU A 9 -13.27 32.51 13.69
N LEU A 10 -13.60 33.80 13.79
CA LEU A 10 -12.65 34.88 13.50
C LEU A 10 -11.50 34.87 14.51
N ASP A 11 -11.78 34.74 15.82
CA ASP A 11 -10.76 34.62 16.85
C ASP A 11 -9.87 33.42 16.67
N SER A 12 -10.45 32.27 16.30
CA SER A 12 -9.70 31.05 15.98
C SER A 12 -8.79 31.23 14.76
N MET A 13 -9.30 31.86 13.71
CA MET A 13 -8.51 32.20 12.53
C MET A 13 -7.38 33.17 12.86
N VAL A 14 -7.64 34.20 13.66
CA VAL A 14 -6.61 35.16 14.10
C VAL A 14 -5.55 34.48 14.98
N ALA A 15 -5.97 33.54 15.85
CA ALA A 15 -5.03 32.76 16.64
C ALA A 15 -4.14 31.88 15.73
N PHE A 16 -4.73 31.20 14.77
CA PHE A 16 -4.00 30.41 13.77
C PHE A 16 -3.02 31.30 12.96
N LEU A 17 -3.48 32.43 12.41
CA LEU A 17 -2.61 33.33 11.66
C LEU A 17 -1.42 33.86 12.46
N LYS A 18 -1.54 33.95 13.78
CA LYS A 18 -0.44 34.34 14.67
C LYS A 18 0.58 33.24 14.92
N THR A 19 0.22 31.98 14.66
CA THR A 19 1.15 30.85 14.76
C THR A 19 1.96 30.64 13.48
N LEU A 20 1.50 31.21 12.35
CA LEU A 20 2.24 31.14 11.10
C LEU A 20 3.60 31.81 11.22
N ASN A 21 4.63 31.11 10.87
CA ASN A 21 5.98 31.61 10.76
C ASN A 21 6.56 31.30 9.38
N THR A 22 7.75 31.78 9.08
CA THR A 22 8.46 31.52 7.81
C THR A 22 9.61 30.52 7.97
N ASP A 23 9.74 29.94 9.16
CA ASP A 23 10.76 28.94 9.42
C ASP A 23 10.34 27.61 8.76
N PRO A 24 11.26 26.87 8.16
CA PRO A 24 10.94 25.56 7.61
C PRO A 24 10.60 24.58 8.73
N ASP A 25 9.74 23.63 8.43
CA ASP A 25 9.40 22.54 9.35
C ASP A 25 10.61 21.71 9.81
N PRO A 26 10.48 21.02 10.95
CA PRO A 26 11.53 20.15 11.45
C PRO A 26 12.05 19.18 10.39
N GLY A 27 13.37 18.94 10.38
CA GLY A 27 14.04 18.11 9.38
C GLY A 27 14.54 18.88 8.15
N VAL A 28 14.30 20.19 8.08
CA VAL A 28 14.81 21.04 6.99
C VAL A 28 15.80 22.06 7.53
N THR A 29 16.94 22.16 6.86
CA THR A 29 17.98 23.18 7.12
C THR A 29 18.20 24.00 5.86
N GLU A 30 19.07 25.01 5.91
CA GLU A 30 19.45 25.76 4.71
C GLU A 30 20.05 24.90 3.58
N LYS A 31 20.67 23.77 3.93
CA LYS A 31 21.45 22.94 2.99
C LYS A 31 20.94 21.54 2.82
N GLN A 32 20.11 21.05 3.71
CA GLN A 32 19.69 19.64 3.78
C GLN A 32 18.22 19.51 4.07
N ILE A 33 17.63 18.44 3.54
CA ILE A 33 16.32 17.92 3.96
C ILE A 33 16.56 16.51 4.45
N HIS A 34 16.14 16.23 5.67
CA HIS A 34 16.24 14.94 6.32
C HIS A 34 14.95 14.17 6.11
N PHE A 35 15.07 12.97 5.59
CA PHE A 35 13.99 11.99 5.46
C PHE A 35 14.33 10.75 6.27
N ALA A 36 13.33 9.98 6.65
CA ALA A 36 13.56 8.64 7.15
C ALA A 36 12.74 7.59 6.38
N THR A 37 13.13 6.36 6.52
CA THR A 37 12.34 5.17 6.18
C THR A 37 12.31 4.25 7.39
N VAL A 38 11.16 3.66 7.65
CA VAL A 38 10.94 2.75 8.77
C VAL A 38 11.03 1.31 8.29
N ILE A 39 11.82 0.48 8.96
CA ILE A 39 11.96 -0.94 8.64
C ILE A 39 11.92 -1.75 9.92
N ALA A 40 10.93 -2.65 10.05
CA ALA A 40 10.89 -3.58 11.17
C ALA A 40 11.96 -4.69 11.03
N ASP A 41 12.49 -5.17 12.13
CA ASP A 41 13.47 -6.26 12.18
C ASP A 41 12.91 -7.58 11.63
N SER A 42 11.59 -7.76 11.72
CA SER A 42 10.84 -8.90 11.18
C SER A 42 10.59 -8.84 9.67
N ALA A 43 11.01 -7.77 8.98
CA ALA A 43 10.88 -7.65 7.53
C ALA A 43 11.80 -8.64 6.81
N GLU A 44 11.30 -9.24 5.71
CA GLU A 44 12.06 -10.19 4.89
C GLU A 44 13.36 -9.56 4.36
N PRO A 45 14.52 -10.22 4.51
CA PRO A 45 15.83 -9.64 4.17
C PRO A 45 15.94 -9.19 2.72
N GLU A 46 15.35 -9.94 1.79
CA GLU A 46 15.34 -9.63 0.36
C GLU A 46 14.52 -8.38 0.06
N GLN A 47 13.34 -8.24 0.70
CA GLN A 47 12.48 -7.06 0.57
C GLN A 47 13.16 -5.83 1.17
N ARG A 48 13.73 -5.97 2.37
CA ARG A 48 14.52 -4.92 3.03
C ARG A 48 15.65 -4.43 2.11
N LYS A 49 16.44 -5.37 1.57
CA LYS A 49 17.52 -5.03 0.65
C LYS A 49 17.01 -4.32 -0.60
N ALA A 50 15.94 -4.84 -1.20
CA ALA A 50 15.35 -4.28 -2.41
C ALA A 50 14.85 -2.85 -2.20
N LEU A 51 14.20 -2.58 -1.06
CA LEU A 51 13.76 -1.25 -0.65
C LEU A 51 14.94 -0.29 -0.50
N LEU A 52 15.93 -0.65 0.33
CA LEU A 52 17.08 0.21 0.64
C LEU A 52 17.96 0.49 -0.58
N ASP A 53 18.14 -0.49 -1.47
CA ASP A 53 18.87 -0.30 -2.74
C ASP A 53 18.22 0.80 -3.59
N VAL A 54 16.89 0.84 -3.66
CA VAL A 54 16.16 1.88 -4.41
C VAL A 54 16.28 3.23 -3.73
N LEU A 55 15.99 3.29 -2.42
CA LEU A 55 15.99 4.55 -1.67
C LEU A 55 17.37 5.22 -1.70
N ASN A 56 18.43 4.49 -1.36
CA ASN A 56 19.79 5.01 -1.33
C ASN A 56 20.26 5.46 -2.72
N THR A 57 20.08 4.61 -3.74
CA THR A 57 20.50 4.93 -5.11
C THR A 57 19.78 6.17 -5.67
N TYR A 58 18.50 6.31 -5.36
CA TYR A 58 17.72 7.47 -5.80
C TYR A 58 18.19 8.75 -5.10
N VAL A 59 18.40 8.71 -3.77
CA VAL A 59 18.88 9.85 -2.99
C VAL A 59 20.27 10.28 -3.45
N GLU A 60 21.19 9.34 -3.70
CA GLU A 60 22.51 9.63 -4.26
C GLU A 60 22.41 10.33 -5.62
N GLN A 61 21.60 9.81 -6.54
CA GLN A 61 21.38 10.43 -7.85
C GLN A 61 20.79 11.82 -7.70
N LYS A 62 19.79 11.99 -6.85
CA LYS A 62 19.14 13.27 -6.60
C LYS A 62 20.13 14.31 -6.08
N ASN A 63 21.02 13.91 -5.18
CA ASN A 63 22.06 14.78 -4.64
C ASN A 63 23.09 15.22 -5.68
N VAL A 64 23.43 14.36 -6.63
CA VAL A 64 24.30 14.73 -7.76
C VAL A 64 23.60 15.73 -8.69
N GLU A 65 22.34 15.50 -9.01
CA GLU A 65 21.51 16.42 -9.81
C GLU A 65 21.40 17.78 -9.13
N THR A 66 21.05 17.81 -7.85
CA THR A 66 20.91 19.03 -7.04
C THR A 66 22.20 19.84 -7.03
N ARG A 67 23.34 19.22 -6.82
CA ARG A 67 24.65 19.89 -6.87
C ARG A 67 24.91 20.54 -8.22
N ASN A 68 24.64 19.82 -9.31
CA ASN A 68 24.86 20.33 -10.66
C ASN A 68 23.92 21.50 -10.99
N GLU A 69 22.69 21.46 -10.53
CA GLU A 69 21.71 22.54 -10.71
C GLU A 69 22.09 23.78 -9.89
N SER A 70 22.54 23.62 -8.67
CA SER A 70 23.06 24.73 -7.84
C SER A 70 24.25 25.43 -8.50
N GLN A 71 25.22 24.67 -9.00
CA GLN A 71 26.38 25.21 -9.70
C GLN A 71 26.00 25.97 -10.97
N ARG A 72 25.01 25.48 -11.73
CA ARG A 72 24.47 26.21 -12.89
C ARG A 72 23.79 27.50 -12.51
N ALA A 73 23.03 27.50 -11.42
CA ALA A 73 22.36 28.70 -10.93
C ALA A 73 23.32 29.77 -10.48
N GLU A 74 24.46 29.42 -9.86
CA GLU A 74 25.51 30.34 -9.47
C GLU A 74 26.15 31.07 -10.66
N HIS A 75 26.25 30.42 -11.81
CA HIS A 75 26.94 30.94 -13.00
C HIS A 75 26.00 31.66 -13.98
N ALA A 76 24.70 31.59 -13.82
CA ALA A 76 23.74 32.17 -14.75
C ALA A 76 23.09 33.46 -14.15
N PRO A 77 23.39 34.67 -14.66
CA PRO A 77 22.91 35.93 -14.07
C PRO A 77 21.40 36.06 -13.96
N TRP A 78 20.67 35.48 -14.88
CA TRP A 78 19.20 35.46 -14.86
C TRP A 78 18.59 34.39 -13.94
N HIS A 79 19.39 33.47 -13.43
CA HIS A 79 18.98 32.46 -12.44
C HIS A 79 19.12 32.95 -10.99
N LYS A 80 19.58 34.16 -10.73
CA LYS A 80 19.65 34.72 -9.37
C LYS A 80 18.28 34.75 -8.65
N HIS A 81 17.20 34.81 -9.42
CA HIS A 81 15.84 34.70 -8.89
C HIS A 81 15.36 33.24 -8.76
N TRP A 82 16.13 32.26 -9.21
CA TRP A 82 15.86 30.84 -9.20
C TRP A 82 16.82 30.09 -8.27
N THR A 83 17.64 30.82 -7.50
CA THR A 83 18.43 30.27 -6.39
C THR A 83 17.51 29.87 -5.25
N PHE A 84 16.64 28.96 -5.57
CA PHE A 84 15.65 28.53 -4.62
C PHE A 84 16.13 27.31 -3.88
N SER A 85 15.73 27.33 -2.72
CA SER A 85 15.57 26.31 -1.74
C SER A 85 15.33 24.85 -2.20
N PRO A 86 14.82 24.48 -3.41
CA PRO A 86 14.73 23.09 -3.83
C PRO A 86 16.08 22.39 -4.00
N TYR A 87 17.17 23.11 -4.04
CA TYR A 87 18.53 22.54 -4.18
C TYR A 87 19.17 22.12 -2.85
N ARG A 88 18.36 21.69 -1.89
CA ARG A 88 18.87 21.09 -0.66
C ARG A 88 19.26 19.64 -0.87
N LYS A 89 20.35 19.24 -0.24
CA LYS A 89 20.80 17.84 -0.24
C LYS A 89 19.80 16.99 0.55
N TRP A 90 19.41 15.86 0.00
CA TRP A 90 18.62 14.87 0.71
C TRP A 90 19.50 14.00 1.60
N VAL A 91 19.09 13.79 2.82
CA VAL A 91 19.69 12.85 3.78
C VAL A 91 18.64 11.85 4.16
N LEU A 92 18.92 10.57 3.96
CA LEU A 92 18.02 9.47 4.31
C LEU A 92 18.54 8.79 5.58
N HIS A 93 17.68 8.69 6.57
CA HIS A 93 17.88 7.91 7.79
C HIS A 93 17.11 6.61 7.67
N VAL A 94 17.66 5.54 8.20
CA VAL A 94 16.97 4.25 8.30
C VAL A 94 16.63 4.03 9.77
N TRP A 95 15.36 4.07 10.10
CA TRP A 95 14.85 3.78 11.43
C TRP A 95 14.52 2.29 11.52
N GLU A 96 15.39 1.55 12.16
CA GLU A 96 15.21 0.12 12.38
C GLU A 96 14.42 -0.11 13.66
N LEU A 97 13.21 -0.64 13.54
CA LEU A 97 12.34 -0.92 14.67
C LEU A 97 12.53 -2.37 15.12
N GLN A 98 12.79 -2.53 16.40
CA GLN A 98 13.09 -3.81 17.03
C GLN A 98 11.92 -4.31 17.86
N GLY A 99 11.70 -5.63 17.82
CA GLY A 99 10.71 -6.29 18.67
C GLY A 99 9.25 -6.00 18.28
N PRO A 100 8.33 -6.16 19.24
CA PRO A 100 6.90 -6.09 18.93
C PRO A 100 6.42 -4.67 18.60
N PRO A 101 5.34 -4.54 17.78
CA PRO A 101 4.84 -3.24 17.31
C PRO A 101 4.51 -2.23 18.43
N GLU A 102 4.12 -2.70 19.60
CA GLU A 102 3.80 -1.85 20.76
C GLU A 102 4.99 -1.02 21.26
N SER A 103 6.22 -1.47 20.96
CA SER A 103 7.45 -0.75 21.33
C SER A 103 7.93 0.23 20.28
N TRP A 104 7.34 0.26 19.08
CA TRP A 104 7.86 1.02 17.96
C TRP A 104 7.67 2.53 18.12
N HIS A 105 6.58 2.94 18.75
CA HIS A 105 6.28 4.37 18.94
C HIS A 105 7.42 5.08 19.71
N GLU A 106 7.85 4.51 20.85
CA GLU A 106 8.95 5.06 21.66
C GLU A 106 10.28 5.08 20.86
N GLN A 107 10.59 4.02 20.11
CA GLN A 107 11.79 3.98 19.28
C GLN A 107 11.79 5.07 18.19
N MET A 108 10.64 5.34 17.58
CA MET A 108 10.51 6.41 16.57
C MET A 108 10.63 7.79 17.21
N GLU A 109 10.09 8.00 18.42
CA GLU A 109 10.28 9.23 19.18
C GLU A 109 11.76 9.47 19.48
N ASP A 110 12.50 8.46 19.94
CA ASP A 110 13.94 8.55 20.21
C ASP A 110 14.72 8.95 18.95
N HIS A 111 14.45 8.28 17.81
CA HIS A 111 15.06 8.64 16.53
C HIS A 111 14.73 10.07 16.11
N TYR A 112 13.49 10.48 16.29
CA TYR A 112 13.05 11.83 15.91
C TYR A 112 13.65 12.90 16.81
N GLN A 113 13.80 12.63 18.10
CA GLN A 113 14.45 13.55 19.03
C GLN A 113 15.95 13.70 18.74
N GLU A 114 16.62 12.60 18.36
CA GLU A 114 18.03 12.63 17.94
C GLU A 114 18.20 13.45 16.65
N GLN A 115 17.37 13.21 15.65
CA GLN A 115 17.38 13.88 14.37
C GLN A 115 15.97 14.02 13.80
N PRO A 116 15.34 15.19 13.91
CA PRO A 116 14.06 15.44 13.26
C PRO A 116 14.12 15.22 11.74
N VAL A 117 13.03 14.68 11.19
CA VAL A 117 12.88 14.43 9.75
C VAL A 117 11.68 15.17 9.19
N PHE A 118 11.76 15.57 7.94
CA PHE A 118 10.69 16.30 7.25
C PHE A 118 9.53 15.37 6.86
N ALA A 119 9.87 14.16 6.40
CA ALA A 119 8.88 13.14 6.04
C ALA A 119 9.48 11.73 6.14
N LEU A 120 8.62 10.74 6.28
CA LEU A 120 8.94 9.33 6.08
C LEU A 120 8.69 8.97 4.61
N LEU A 121 9.66 8.31 3.97
CA LEU A 121 9.59 7.88 2.57
C LEU A 121 9.52 6.36 2.49
N SER A 122 8.41 5.83 2.03
CA SER A 122 8.14 4.40 2.01
C SER A 122 8.25 3.80 3.43
N GLY A 123 8.63 2.57 3.54
CA GLY A 123 8.77 1.83 4.79
C GLY A 123 8.33 0.39 4.59
N LEU A 124 8.75 -0.49 5.48
CA LEU A 124 8.47 -1.91 5.37
C LEU A 124 8.33 -2.53 6.77
N ALA A 125 7.13 -2.99 7.08
CA ALA A 125 6.88 -3.79 8.28
C ALA A 125 5.79 -4.82 7.99
N PRO A 126 5.99 -6.08 8.35
CA PRO A 126 4.92 -7.06 8.34
C PRO A 126 3.91 -6.76 9.45
N GLY A 127 2.63 -7.06 9.22
CA GLY A 127 1.56 -6.82 10.18
C GLY A 127 1.02 -5.39 10.17
N SER A 128 0.45 -4.98 11.29
CA SER A 128 -0.23 -3.70 11.42
C SER A 128 0.73 -2.51 11.32
N TRP A 129 0.37 -1.53 10.52
CA TRP A 129 1.08 -0.25 10.42
C TRP A 129 0.66 0.77 11.48
N GLN A 130 -0.28 0.42 12.37
CA GLN A 130 -0.88 1.33 13.36
C GLN A 130 0.13 2.14 14.18
N PRO A 131 1.22 1.56 14.75
CA PRO A 131 2.15 2.36 15.57
C PRO A 131 2.87 3.46 14.78
N VAL A 132 3.23 3.17 13.51
CA VAL A 132 3.88 4.17 12.63
C VAL A 132 2.87 5.23 12.19
N HIS A 133 1.63 4.81 11.91
CA HIS A 133 0.53 5.69 11.57
C HIS A 133 0.27 6.70 12.70
N ASP A 134 0.08 6.21 13.93
CA ASP A 134 -0.23 7.05 15.10
C ASP A 134 0.92 8.04 15.39
N PHE A 135 2.17 7.58 15.24
CA PHE A 135 3.34 8.43 15.36
C PHE A 135 3.30 9.57 14.32
N CYS A 136 3.05 9.24 13.06
CA CYS A 136 3.04 10.24 11.99
C CYS A 136 1.92 11.26 12.12
N GLU A 137 0.70 10.84 12.47
CA GLU A 137 -0.41 11.76 12.75
C GLU A 137 -0.12 12.61 13.99
N GLY A 138 0.41 12.00 15.08
CA GLY A 138 0.69 12.70 16.33
C GLY A 138 1.81 13.74 16.24
N PHE A 139 2.82 13.52 15.41
CA PHE A 139 3.95 14.42 15.17
C PHE A 139 3.82 15.25 13.90
N GLU A 140 2.68 15.17 13.20
CA GLU A 140 2.41 15.91 11.97
C GLU A 140 3.49 15.67 10.89
N ILE A 141 3.93 14.39 10.74
CA ILE A 141 4.99 14.00 9.82
C ILE A 141 4.40 13.28 8.60
N PRO A 142 4.55 13.80 7.38
CA PRO A 142 4.13 13.09 6.18
C PRO A 142 4.75 11.69 6.09
N CYS A 143 3.91 10.64 6.09
CA CYS A 143 4.29 9.26 5.88
C CYS A 143 3.82 8.82 4.49
N LEU A 144 4.75 8.66 3.55
CA LEU A 144 4.45 8.53 2.14
C LEU A 144 4.66 7.12 1.63
N PHE A 145 3.57 6.48 1.26
CA PHE A 145 3.54 5.22 0.52
C PHE A 145 4.32 4.08 1.17
N PRO A 146 4.05 3.77 2.46
CA PRO A 146 4.62 2.58 3.08
C PRO A 146 4.16 1.31 2.34
N ILE A 147 5.02 0.30 2.32
CA ILE A 147 4.72 -1.02 1.78
C ILE A 147 4.10 -1.85 2.88
N THR A 148 2.78 -1.86 2.93
CA THR A 148 1.99 -2.59 3.93
C THR A 148 0.70 -3.13 3.31
N ASP A 149 0.30 -4.33 3.72
CA ASP A 149 -0.99 -4.93 3.39
C ASP A 149 -2.10 -4.50 4.37
N LEU A 150 -1.71 -3.87 5.49
CA LEU A 150 -2.60 -3.45 6.56
C LEU A 150 -2.45 -1.94 6.86
N PRO A 151 -2.80 -1.07 5.90
CA PRO A 151 -2.84 0.37 6.13
C PRO A 151 -3.95 0.70 7.13
N VAL A 152 -3.74 1.77 7.86
CA VAL A 152 -4.77 2.37 8.72
C VAL A 152 -5.50 3.43 7.91
N ILE A 153 -6.82 3.38 7.87
CA ILE A 153 -7.63 4.31 7.09
C ILE A 153 -8.69 4.92 8.01
N ASP A 154 -8.54 6.18 8.33
CA ASP A 154 -9.52 6.99 9.01
C ASP A 154 -9.84 8.23 8.16
N GLU A 155 -11.07 8.75 8.28
CA GLU A 155 -11.50 9.96 7.54
C GLU A 155 -10.84 11.25 8.06
N GLN A 156 -10.27 11.21 9.26
CA GLN A 156 -9.61 12.35 9.90
C GLN A 156 -8.10 12.39 9.64
N ASP A 157 -7.53 11.32 9.06
CA ASP A 157 -6.11 11.23 8.77
C ASP A 157 -5.66 12.27 7.74
N PHE A 158 -4.50 12.84 7.97
CA PHE A 158 -3.95 13.86 7.09
C PHE A 158 -2.52 13.56 6.63
N TYR A 159 -1.66 13.08 7.53
CA TYR A 159 -0.22 12.95 7.28
C TYR A 159 0.17 11.61 6.66
N ASN A 160 -0.66 10.57 6.79
CA ASN A 160 -0.40 9.27 6.20
C ASN A 160 -1.00 9.15 4.80
N VAL A 161 -0.19 8.78 3.79
CA VAL A 161 -0.64 8.54 2.41
C VAL A 161 -0.22 7.14 1.98
N TYR A 162 -1.20 6.28 1.71
CA TYR A 162 -1.00 4.86 1.39
C TYR A 162 -1.08 4.57 -0.11
N LEU A 163 -0.50 3.44 -0.51
CA LEU A 163 -0.61 2.93 -1.89
C LEU A 163 -2.01 2.40 -2.20
N SER A 164 -2.66 1.76 -1.22
CA SER A 164 -4.02 1.21 -1.34
C SER A 164 -4.66 1.05 0.05
N LYS A 165 -5.91 0.59 0.09
CA LYS A 165 -6.58 0.12 1.33
C LYS A 165 -6.11 -1.28 1.76
N GLY A 166 -5.07 -1.84 1.13
CA GLY A 166 -4.54 -3.16 1.46
C GLY A 166 -5.60 -4.27 1.39
N MET A 167 -5.59 -5.15 2.38
CA MET A 167 -6.51 -6.29 2.43
C MET A 167 -7.99 -5.89 2.51
N THR A 168 -8.30 -4.70 3.02
CA THR A 168 -9.69 -4.19 3.10
C THR A 168 -10.32 -4.05 1.72
N VAL A 169 -9.62 -3.48 0.74
CA VAL A 169 -10.19 -3.30 -0.61
C VAL A 169 -10.41 -4.64 -1.33
N GLU A 170 -9.64 -5.67 -1.01
CA GLU A 170 -9.84 -7.00 -1.59
C GLU A 170 -11.14 -7.64 -1.09
N GLY A 171 -11.43 -7.54 0.22
CA GLY A 171 -12.69 -7.99 0.79
C GLY A 171 -13.90 -7.24 0.23
N GLU A 172 -13.82 -5.91 0.18
CA GLU A 172 -14.84 -5.05 -0.42
C GLU A 172 -15.08 -5.38 -1.90
N ALA A 173 -14.02 -5.68 -2.67
CA ALA A 173 -14.10 -6.00 -4.09
C ALA A 173 -14.80 -7.36 -4.34
N ILE A 174 -14.51 -8.38 -3.53
CA ILE A 174 -15.23 -9.66 -3.61
C ILE A 174 -16.72 -9.44 -3.28
N ALA A 175 -17.03 -8.66 -2.23
CA ALA A 175 -18.42 -8.34 -1.89
C ALA A 175 -19.14 -7.69 -3.08
N GLN A 176 -18.53 -6.70 -3.73
CA GLN A 176 -19.10 -6.04 -4.90
C GLN A 176 -19.29 -7.02 -6.07
N ASN A 177 -18.30 -7.88 -6.36
CA ASN A 177 -18.44 -8.86 -7.42
C ASN A 177 -19.55 -9.89 -7.15
N LEU A 178 -19.75 -10.30 -5.91
CA LEU A 178 -20.86 -11.19 -5.54
C LEU A 178 -22.24 -10.54 -5.79
N VAL A 179 -22.35 -9.25 -5.58
CA VAL A 179 -23.57 -8.48 -5.92
C VAL A 179 -23.75 -8.42 -7.43
N ASP A 180 -22.70 -8.08 -8.18
CA ASP A 180 -22.75 -7.92 -9.63
C ASP A 180 -23.05 -9.25 -10.35
N ASP A 181 -22.54 -10.36 -9.83
CA ASP A 181 -22.81 -11.72 -10.34
C ASP A 181 -24.18 -12.30 -9.84
N GLY A 182 -24.97 -11.54 -9.06
CA GLY A 182 -26.26 -11.98 -8.52
C GLY A 182 -26.15 -13.07 -7.44
N LEU A 183 -25.01 -13.19 -6.80
CA LEU A 183 -24.71 -14.22 -5.79
C LEU A 183 -24.94 -13.74 -4.34
N LEU A 184 -25.43 -12.52 -4.13
CA LEU A 184 -25.63 -11.93 -2.80
C LEU A 184 -26.43 -12.81 -1.82
N LYS A 185 -27.40 -13.60 -2.34
CA LYS A 185 -28.23 -14.49 -1.52
C LYS A 185 -27.66 -15.89 -1.35
N LYS A 186 -26.55 -16.20 -1.98
CA LYS A 186 -25.84 -17.47 -1.75
C LYS A 186 -25.17 -17.43 -0.38
N ARG A 187 -25.11 -18.60 0.26
CA ARG A 187 -24.30 -18.76 1.47
C ARG A 187 -22.84 -18.49 1.13
N VAL A 188 -22.20 -17.61 1.87
CA VAL A 188 -20.79 -17.30 1.74
C VAL A 188 -20.06 -17.85 2.97
N VAL A 189 -19.06 -18.66 2.74
CA VAL A 189 -18.17 -19.23 3.77
C VAL A 189 -16.78 -18.71 3.52
N GLN A 190 -16.17 -18.10 4.52
CA GLN A 190 -14.78 -17.65 4.40
C GLN A 190 -13.89 -18.28 5.44
N VAL A 191 -12.66 -18.61 5.00
CA VAL A 191 -11.64 -19.24 5.82
C VAL A 191 -10.41 -18.36 5.83
N TYR A 192 -9.86 -18.10 7.00
CA TYR A 192 -8.62 -17.37 7.21
C TYR A 192 -7.81 -18.02 8.34
N ARG A 193 -6.49 -17.87 8.31
CA ARG A 193 -5.60 -18.40 9.35
C ARG A 193 -5.84 -17.64 10.66
N ALA A 194 -6.15 -18.35 11.76
CA ALA A 194 -6.23 -17.75 13.08
C ALA A 194 -4.85 -17.15 13.47
N GLY A 195 -4.84 -15.86 13.80
CA GLY A 195 -3.62 -15.12 14.13
C GLY A 195 -2.88 -14.50 12.93
N ASP A 196 -3.40 -14.64 11.71
CA ASP A 196 -2.98 -13.82 10.56
C ASP A 196 -3.91 -12.61 10.40
N ASP A 197 -3.39 -11.42 10.73
CA ASP A 197 -4.16 -10.18 10.67
C ASP A 197 -4.57 -9.83 9.23
N ARG A 198 -3.79 -10.20 8.21
CA ARG A 198 -4.12 -9.92 6.82
C ARG A 198 -5.39 -10.64 6.38
N GLY A 199 -5.47 -11.95 6.67
CA GLY A 199 -6.64 -12.76 6.38
C GLY A 199 -7.87 -12.30 7.15
N SER A 200 -7.71 -11.97 8.44
CA SER A 200 -8.82 -11.55 9.29
C SER A 200 -9.37 -10.17 8.90
N VAL A 201 -8.53 -9.21 8.52
CA VAL A 201 -8.95 -7.88 8.04
C VAL A 201 -9.71 -7.99 6.71
N ALA A 202 -9.22 -8.79 5.76
CA ALA A 202 -9.94 -9.04 4.51
C ALA A 202 -11.30 -9.70 4.75
N ALA A 203 -11.34 -10.68 5.66
CA ALA A 203 -12.57 -11.37 6.04
C ALA A 203 -13.59 -10.41 6.69
N ALA A 204 -13.13 -9.55 7.59
CA ALA A 204 -13.99 -8.53 8.22
C ALA A 204 -14.55 -7.54 7.20
N ALA A 205 -13.72 -7.10 6.24
CA ALA A 205 -14.14 -6.19 5.17
C ALA A 205 -15.18 -6.82 4.23
N LEU A 206 -14.97 -8.08 3.80
CA LEU A 206 -15.95 -8.82 3.01
C LEU A 206 -17.28 -8.95 3.76
N LYS A 207 -17.23 -9.38 5.02
CA LYS A 207 -18.40 -9.57 5.87
C LYS A 207 -19.18 -8.27 6.03
N GLY A 208 -18.52 -7.19 6.46
CA GLY A 208 -19.17 -5.89 6.64
C GLY A 208 -19.81 -5.37 5.35
N ALA A 209 -19.10 -5.50 4.21
CA ALA A 209 -19.62 -5.06 2.93
C ALA A 209 -20.80 -5.89 2.41
N LEU A 210 -20.87 -7.19 2.68
CA LEU A 210 -22.01 -8.05 2.31
C LEU A 210 -23.19 -7.87 3.25
N GLU A 211 -22.97 -7.84 4.57
CA GLU A 211 -24.03 -7.65 5.57
C GLU A 211 -24.74 -6.30 5.39
N ALA A 212 -24.02 -5.24 5.06
CA ALA A 212 -24.60 -3.94 4.72
C ALA A 212 -25.55 -3.98 3.51
N ARG A 213 -25.44 -5.03 2.66
CA ARG A 213 -26.30 -5.27 1.49
C ARG A 213 -27.31 -6.40 1.71
N GLY A 214 -27.43 -6.92 2.94
CA GLY A 214 -28.34 -7.99 3.32
C GLY A 214 -27.85 -9.41 2.95
N GLY A 215 -26.57 -9.58 2.68
CA GLY A 215 -25.92 -10.87 2.54
C GLY A 215 -25.59 -11.50 3.89
N GLN A 216 -25.18 -12.76 3.88
CA GLN A 216 -24.73 -13.50 5.07
C GLN A 216 -23.38 -14.16 4.82
N VAL A 217 -22.49 -14.03 5.78
CA VAL A 217 -21.14 -14.59 5.72
C VAL A 217 -20.85 -15.37 6.99
N GLU A 218 -20.34 -16.59 6.81
CA GLU A 218 -19.89 -17.46 7.89
C GLU A 218 -18.37 -17.45 7.95
N ASP A 219 -17.81 -17.10 9.11
CA ASP A 219 -16.38 -17.06 9.36
C ASP A 219 -15.93 -18.37 9.96
N ILE A 220 -14.91 -19.00 9.36
CA ILE A 220 -14.31 -20.24 9.87
C ILE A 220 -12.80 -20.04 9.99
N PRO A 221 -12.28 -19.67 11.17
CA PRO A 221 -10.85 -19.53 11.37
C PRO A 221 -10.16 -20.89 11.30
N LEU A 222 -9.16 -21.01 10.42
CA LEU A 222 -8.28 -22.18 10.34
C LEU A 222 -7.36 -22.19 11.56
N THR A 223 -7.63 -23.12 12.46
CA THR A 223 -6.83 -23.40 13.65
C THR A 223 -5.99 -24.66 13.45
N GLY A 224 -4.94 -24.81 14.22
CA GLY A 224 -4.02 -25.95 14.13
C GLY A 224 -2.81 -25.66 13.23
N GLN A 225 -1.67 -26.25 13.59
CA GLN A 225 -0.40 -26.05 12.91
C GLN A 225 0.17 -27.34 12.33
N ASP A 226 -0.27 -28.50 12.83
CA ASP A 226 0.17 -29.80 12.34
C ASP A 226 -0.79 -30.34 11.28
N ALA A 227 -0.26 -31.21 10.42
CA ALA A 227 -1.02 -31.76 9.28
C ALA A 227 -2.28 -32.56 9.70
N GLY A 228 -2.30 -33.14 10.90
CA GLY A 228 -3.46 -33.88 11.40
C GLY A 228 -4.61 -32.93 11.70
N SER A 229 -4.37 -31.91 12.52
CA SER A 229 -5.37 -30.92 12.92
C SER A 229 -5.91 -30.11 11.71
N VAL A 230 -5.06 -29.83 10.72
CA VAL A 230 -5.47 -29.16 9.47
C VAL A 230 -6.35 -30.08 8.61
N ASN A 231 -6.04 -31.37 8.51
CA ASN A 231 -6.89 -32.33 7.79
C ASN A 231 -8.26 -32.53 8.47
N ASP A 232 -8.30 -32.61 9.79
CA ASP A 232 -9.53 -32.68 10.56
C ASP A 232 -10.38 -31.41 10.37
N PHE A 233 -9.75 -30.25 10.34
CA PHE A 233 -10.41 -28.98 10.02
C PHE A 233 -11.06 -29.04 8.63
N TRP A 234 -10.30 -29.38 7.58
CA TRP A 234 -10.87 -29.45 6.23
C TRP A 234 -11.96 -30.50 6.08
N SER A 235 -11.87 -31.60 6.82
CA SER A 235 -12.93 -32.61 6.86
C SER A 235 -14.22 -32.05 7.46
N SER A 236 -14.12 -31.22 8.49
CA SER A 236 -15.28 -30.56 9.12
C SER A 236 -15.93 -29.50 8.23
N VAL A 237 -15.14 -28.83 7.37
CA VAL A 237 -15.58 -27.76 6.47
C VAL A 237 -16.09 -28.30 5.13
N ALA A 238 -15.74 -29.53 4.75
CA ALA A 238 -16.04 -30.11 3.44
C ALA A 238 -17.52 -30.08 3.06
N ASP A 239 -18.41 -30.35 4.01
CA ASP A 239 -19.86 -30.32 3.78
C ASP A 239 -20.43 -28.90 3.77
N GLN A 240 -19.76 -27.96 4.41
CA GLN A 240 -20.21 -26.56 4.50
C GLN A 240 -19.98 -25.82 3.17
N GLY A 241 -18.99 -26.21 2.37
CA GLY A 241 -18.68 -25.59 1.08
C GLY A 241 -19.58 -26.02 -0.09
N ARG A 242 -20.43 -27.06 0.07
CA ARG A 242 -21.32 -27.51 -1.01
C ARG A 242 -22.34 -26.42 -1.37
N ASP A 243 -22.42 -26.11 -2.67
CA ASP A 243 -23.31 -25.08 -3.22
C ASP A 243 -23.12 -23.66 -2.62
N ALA A 244 -22.09 -23.46 -1.80
CA ALA A 244 -21.73 -22.16 -1.22
C ALA A 244 -20.70 -21.46 -2.10
N VAL A 245 -20.59 -20.13 -1.91
CA VAL A 245 -19.40 -19.37 -2.29
C VAL A 245 -18.37 -19.56 -1.18
N MET A 246 -17.17 -19.97 -1.53
CA MET A 246 -16.08 -20.10 -0.58
C MET A 246 -15.00 -19.07 -0.86
N VAL A 247 -14.51 -18.41 0.18
CA VAL A 247 -13.40 -17.42 0.09
C VAL A 247 -12.28 -17.89 1.00
N LEU A 248 -11.09 -18.07 0.47
CA LEU A 248 -9.92 -18.49 1.22
C LEU A 248 -8.92 -17.32 1.32
N TRP A 249 -8.85 -16.73 2.48
CA TRP A 249 -7.87 -15.72 2.86
C TRP A 249 -6.63 -16.40 3.45
N LEU A 250 -5.94 -17.19 2.60
CA LEU A 250 -4.88 -18.10 3.00
C LEU A 250 -3.66 -17.91 2.08
N ASP A 251 -2.48 -18.16 2.61
CA ASP A 251 -1.25 -18.25 1.83
C ASP A 251 -1.20 -19.52 0.97
N GLU A 252 -0.13 -19.69 0.18
CA GLU A 252 0.07 -20.86 -0.66
C GLU A 252 0.14 -22.15 0.16
N ALA A 253 0.81 -22.13 1.32
CA ALA A 253 1.03 -23.32 2.13
C ALA A 253 -0.28 -23.84 2.73
N ASP A 254 -1.09 -22.97 3.31
CA ASP A 254 -2.40 -23.32 3.84
C ASP A 254 -3.38 -23.71 2.74
N THR A 255 -3.39 -22.97 1.62
CA THR A 255 -4.25 -23.29 0.47
C THR A 255 -3.89 -24.65 -0.15
N ARG A 256 -2.62 -25.05 -0.13
CA ARG A 256 -2.19 -26.39 -0.58
C ARG A 256 -2.88 -27.49 0.23
N THR A 257 -3.06 -27.33 1.52
CA THR A 257 -3.77 -28.29 2.36
C THR A 257 -5.25 -28.42 1.97
N PHE A 258 -5.86 -27.32 1.54
CA PHE A 258 -7.22 -27.33 0.99
C PHE A 258 -7.31 -28.15 -0.31
N TRP A 259 -6.32 -28.08 -1.21
CA TRP A 259 -6.30 -28.90 -2.43
C TRP A 259 -6.15 -30.39 -2.14
N GLN A 260 -5.45 -30.74 -1.08
CA GLN A 260 -5.15 -32.12 -0.69
C GLN A 260 -6.22 -32.77 0.20
N ARG A 261 -7.28 -32.04 0.56
CA ARG A 261 -8.30 -32.54 1.47
C ARG A 261 -9.06 -33.75 0.92
N PRO A 262 -9.55 -34.67 1.77
CA PRO A 262 -10.46 -35.73 1.38
C PRO A 262 -11.73 -35.15 0.76
N GLY A 263 -12.20 -35.70 -0.37
CA GLY A 263 -13.40 -35.24 -1.07
C GLY A 263 -13.22 -33.90 -1.82
N ALA A 264 -12.01 -33.58 -2.23
CA ALA A 264 -11.70 -32.38 -3.03
C ALA A 264 -12.51 -32.27 -4.34
N ASP A 265 -13.11 -33.35 -4.82
CA ASP A 265 -13.97 -33.41 -6.02
C ASP A 265 -15.31 -32.65 -5.83
N ALA A 266 -15.74 -32.41 -4.58
CA ALA A 266 -16.89 -31.57 -4.29
C ALA A 266 -16.50 -30.09 -4.33
N ALA A 267 -16.43 -29.52 -5.53
CA ALA A 267 -16.09 -28.12 -5.72
C ALA A 267 -17.22 -27.20 -5.19
N PRO A 268 -16.88 -26.06 -4.55
CA PRO A 268 -17.85 -25.02 -4.21
C PRO A 268 -18.46 -24.42 -5.49
N ALA A 269 -19.63 -23.79 -5.37
CA ALA A 269 -20.28 -23.12 -6.51
C ALA A 269 -19.38 -22.01 -7.08
N ARG A 270 -18.61 -21.36 -6.22
CA ARG A 270 -17.59 -20.37 -6.58
C ARG A 270 -16.49 -20.36 -5.50
N LEU A 271 -15.24 -20.20 -5.92
CA LEU A 271 -14.09 -20.12 -5.01
C LEU A 271 -13.33 -18.83 -5.27
N TYR A 272 -12.97 -18.11 -4.21
CA TYR A 272 -12.13 -16.92 -4.28
C TYR A 272 -10.84 -17.10 -3.50
N LEU A 273 -9.75 -16.57 -4.07
CA LEU A 273 -8.43 -16.44 -3.44
C LEU A 273 -7.93 -15.00 -3.62
N SER A 274 -7.11 -14.54 -2.69
CA SER A 274 -6.34 -13.30 -2.83
C SER A 274 -5.00 -13.57 -3.50
N THR A 275 -4.62 -12.78 -4.51
CA THR A 275 -3.25 -12.87 -5.06
C THR A 275 -2.21 -12.29 -4.12
N THR A 276 -2.58 -11.39 -3.23
CA THR A 276 -1.69 -10.82 -2.22
C THR A 276 -1.27 -11.88 -1.21
N LEU A 277 -2.21 -12.69 -0.73
CA LEU A 277 -1.93 -13.76 0.24
C LEU A 277 -1.34 -15.00 -0.41
N TYR A 278 -1.95 -15.47 -1.51
CA TYR A 278 -1.51 -16.68 -2.20
C TYR A 278 -0.14 -16.53 -2.88
N GLY A 279 0.19 -15.32 -3.33
CA GLY A 279 1.44 -15.04 -4.02
C GLY A 279 1.42 -15.37 -5.52
N SER A 280 2.62 -15.52 -6.08
CA SER A 280 2.81 -15.62 -7.54
C SER A 280 2.84 -17.04 -8.10
N ASN A 281 2.81 -18.09 -7.25
CA ASN A 281 3.01 -19.49 -7.65
C ASN A 281 1.70 -20.12 -8.14
N LEU A 282 1.08 -19.54 -9.16
CA LEU A 282 -0.23 -19.94 -9.68
C LEU A 282 -0.22 -21.33 -10.35
N GLU A 283 0.94 -21.87 -10.68
CA GLU A 283 1.09 -23.22 -11.27
C GLU A 283 0.75 -24.35 -10.29
N GLN A 284 0.74 -24.06 -8.99
CA GLN A 284 0.35 -25.01 -7.94
C GLN A 284 -1.17 -25.21 -7.82
N VAL A 285 -1.96 -24.36 -8.46
CA VAL A 285 -3.42 -24.44 -8.43
C VAL A 285 -3.90 -25.59 -9.31
N PRO A 286 -4.67 -26.56 -8.79
CA PRO A 286 -5.16 -27.68 -9.60
C PRO A 286 -6.04 -27.22 -10.77
N VAL A 287 -5.82 -27.77 -11.95
CA VAL A 287 -6.57 -27.41 -13.16
C VAL A 287 -8.07 -27.69 -12.99
N SER A 288 -8.44 -28.69 -12.20
CA SER A 288 -9.84 -29.09 -11.94
C SER A 288 -10.69 -27.98 -11.30
N VAL A 289 -10.07 -27.00 -10.62
CA VAL A 289 -10.78 -25.91 -9.95
C VAL A 289 -10.77 -24.59 -10.74
N HIS A 290 -10.08 -24.49 -11.87
CA HIS A 290 -9.90 -23.25 -12.61
C HIS A 290 -11.22 -22.61 -13.07
N GLU A 291 -12.25 -23.39 -13.35
CA GLU A 291 -13.54 -22.89 -13.82
C GLU A 291 -14.28 -22.13 -12.71
N GLN A 292 -14.29 -22.66 -11.49
CA GLN A 292 -14.98 -22.08 -10.34
C GLN A 292 -14.13 -21.01 -9.63
N LEU A 293 -12.79 -21.06 -9.81
CA LEU A 293 -11.85 -20.20 -9.11
C LEU A 293 -11.82 -18.79 -9.68
N ARG A 294 -11.81 -17.84 -8.76
CA ARG A 294 -11.56 -16.41 -9.02
C ARG A 294 -10.47 -15.94 -8.09
N PHE A 295 -9.63 -15.04 -8.59
CA PHE A 295 -8.67 -14.29 -7.78
C PHE A 295 -9.13 -12.84 -7.66
N VAL A 296 -9.10 -12.30 -6.46
CA VAL A 296 -9.05 -10.86 -6.28
C VAL A 296 -7.61 -10.41 -6.48
N HIS A 297 -7.39 -9.39 -7.33
CA HIS A 297 -6.06 -8.94 -7.73
C HIS A 297 -5.99 -7.41 -7.70
N PRO A 298 -5.27 -6.82 -6.73
CA PRO A 298 -5.23 -5.36 -6.55
C PRO A 298 -4.24 -4.64 -7.47
N TYR A 299 -3.52 -5.35 -8.31
CA TYR A 299 -2.47 -4.80 -9.17
C TYR A 299 -2.87 -4.79 -10.65
N GLU A 300 -2.07 -4.13 -11.50
CA GLU A 300 -2.24 -4.24 -12.94
C GLU A 300 -1.97 -5.68 -13.42
N MET A 301 -2.74 -6.11 -14.40
CA MET A 301 -2.63 -7.46 -14.96
C MET A 301 -1.24 -7.74 -15.52
N PRO A 302 -0.69 -8.96 -15.35
CA PRO A 302 0.69 -9.30 -15.68
C PRO A 302 1.12 -8.99 -17.12
N ASP A 303 0.22 -9.07 -18.09
CA ASP A 303 0.47 -8.74 -19.49
C ASP A 303 0.72 -7.24 -19.73
N LYS A 304 0.12 -6.38 -18.93
CA LYS A 304 0.28 -4.92 -18.99
C LYS A 304 1.33 -4.40 -18.01
N LEU A 305 1.48 -5.05 -16.86
CA LEU A 305 2.38 -4.64 -15.77
C LEU A 305 3.83 -4.45 -16.24
N ASN A 306 4.36 -5.36 -17.05
CA ASN A 306 5.73 -5.25 -17.55
C ASN A 306 5.96 -4.00 -18.41
N ARG A 307 4.94 -3.59 -19.18
CA ARG A 307 4.99 -2.36 -19.99
C ARG A 307 4.87 -1.13 -19.09
N LEU A 308 3.99 -1.18 -18.11
CA LEU A 308 3.79 -0.12 -17.14
C LEU A 308 5.08 0.17 -16.35
N LEU A 309 5.76 -0.87 -15.89
CA LEU A 309 6.99 -0.77 -15.11
C LEU A 309 8.28 -0.65 -15.94
N MET A 310 8.20 -0.49 -17.27
CA MET A 310 9.39 -0.46 -18.13
C MET A 310 10.38 0.64 -17.73
N ARG A 311 9.89 1.82 -17.34
CA ARG A 311 10.74 2.95 -16.93
C ARG A 311 11.45 2.69 -15.60
N SER A 312 10.73 2.24 -14.58
CA SER A 312 11.33 1.90 -13.28
C SER A 312 12.30 0.73 -13.41
N THR A 313 11.92 -0.34 -14.09
CA THR A 313 12.79 -1.49 -14.37
C THR A 313 14.05 -1.10 -15.16
N GLY A 314 13.92 -0.22 -16.16
CA GLY A 314 15.05 0.30 -16.92
C GLY A 314 16.04 1.08 -16.03
N TRP A 315 15.49 1.93 -15.15
CA TRP A 315 16.30 2.67 -14.17
C TRP A 315 17.03 1.71 -13.21
N LEU A 316 16.31 0.75 -12.60
CA LEU A 316 16.87 -0.25 -11.69
C LEU A 316 17.99 -1.08 -12.33
N ARG A 317 17.79 -1.52 -13.57
CA ARG A 317 18.82 -2.27 -14.34
C ARG A 317 20.04 -1.41 -14.64
N SER A 318 19.86 -0.16 -15.02
CA SER A 318 20.96 0.76 -15.30
C SER A 318 21.83 1.02 -14.07
N ARG A 319 21.26 0.88 -12.88
CA ARG A 319 21.94 1.01 -11.58
C ARG A 319 22.42 -0.31 -10.99
N ARG A 320 22.15 -1.45 -11.67
CA ARG A 320 22.54 -2.80 -11.24
C ARG A 320 21.93 -3.23 -9.88
N ILE A 321 20.76 -2.71 -9.56
CA ILE A 321 20.00 -3.02 -8.33
C ILE A 321 18.69 -3.76 -8.59
N TYR A 322 18.41 -4.14 -9.84
CA TYR A 322 17.16 -4.82 -10.18
C TYR A 322 17.08 -6.21 -9.56
N ALA A 323 16.08 -6.45 -8.71
CA ALA A 323 15.77 -7.72 -8.07
C ALA A 323 14.43 -8.25 -8.64
N PRO A 324 14.43 -9.26 -9.52
CA PRO A 324 13.21 -9.76 -10.16
C PRO A 324 12.17 -10.30 -9.18
N GLY A 325 12.59 -10.93 -8.06
CA GLY A 325 11.71 -11.44 -7.00
C GLY A 325 11.00 -10.30 -6.25
N GLU A 326 11.66 -9.15 -6.11
CA GLU A 326 11.18 -8.01 -5.35
C GLU A 326 10.73 -6.84 -6.24
N LYS A 327 10.28 -7.15 -7.45
CA LYS A 327 9.89 -6.16 -8.46
C LYS A 327 8.82 -5.18 -7.95
N GLN A 328 7.88 -5.65 -7.14
CA GLN A 328 6.81 -4.83 -6.58
C GLN A 328 7.36 -3.86 -5.54
N VAL A 329 8.10 -4.35 -4.54
CA VAL A 329 8.76 -3.52 -3.52
C VAL A 329 9.59 -2.41 -4.16
N GLN A 330 10.38 -2.77 -5.18
CA GLN A 330 11.21 -1.81 -5.91
C GLN A 330 10.39 -0.78 -6.69
N ALA A 331 9.28 -1.21 -7.29
CA ALA A 331 8.40 -0.31 -8.05
C ALA A 331 7.68 0.68 -7.13
N ASP A 332 7.20 0.22 -5.98
CA ASP A 332 6.49 1.03 -4.99
C ASP A 332 7.43 2.05 -4.33
N ALA A 333 8.64 1.62 -3.95
CA ALA A 333 9.67 2.53 -3.44
C ALA A 333 10.08 3.59 -4.48
N TYR A 334 10.25 3.18 -5.75
CA TYR A 334 10.57 4.11 -6.83
C TYR A 334 9.43 5.11 -7.08
N PHE A 335 8.18 4.65 -7.02
CA PHE A 335 7.00 5.50 -7.13
C PHE A 335 6.97 6.55 -6.02
N ALA A 336 7.13 6.14 -4.76
CA ALA A 336 7.16 7.04 -3.59
C ALA A 336 8.20 8.16 -3.78
N LEU A 337 9.41 7.80 -4.17
CA LEU A 337 10.50 8.77 -4.39
C LEU A 337 10.25 9.70 -5.58
N LYS A 338 9.63 9.20 -6.65
CA LYS A 338 9.30 10.02 -7.82
C LYS A 338 8.23 11.04 -7.49
N VAL A 339 7.21 10.64 -6.74
CA VAL A 339 6.13 11.55 -6.32
C VAL A 339 6.67 12.59 -5.34
N ALA A 340 7.40 12.16 -4.30
CA ALA A 340 8.02 13.06 -3.33
C ALA A 340 8.99 14.06 -4.00
N GLY A 341 9.84 13.58 -4.91
CA GLY A 341 10.76 14.43 -5.65
C GLY A 341 10.08 15.39 -6.61
N GLY A 342 8.91 15.02 -7.13
CA GLY A 342 8.04 15.90 -7.94
C GLY A 342 7.43 17.01 -7.11
N ALA A 343 6.83 16.67 -5.98
CA ALA A 343 6.21 17.63 -5.06
C ALA A 343 7.23 18.66 -4.53
N LEU A 344 8.41 18.20 -4.10
CA LEU A 344 9.47 19.10 -3.64
C LEU A 344 9.97 20.10 -4.68
N LYS A 345 9.91 19.76 -5.99
CA LYS A 345 10.26 20.71 -7.04
C LYS A 345 9.30 21.89 -7.14
N GLY A 346 8.06 21.70 -6.69
CA GLY A 346 7.04 22.77 -6.63
C GLY A 346 7.23 23.74 -5.46
N ILE A 347 8.00 23.36 -4.44
CA ILE A 347 8.23 24.18 -3.26
C ILE A 347 9.25 25.28 -3.57
N GLN A 348 8.82 26.54 -3.44
CA GLN A 348 9.63 27.73 -3.71
C GLN A 348 9.94 28.47 -2.40
N GLY A 349 10.90 27.98 -1.64
CA GLY A 349 11.45 28.71 -0.50
C GLY A 349 10.91 28.33 0.87
N TYR A 350 9.66 27.97 0.99
CA TYR A 350 9.02 27.60 2.24
C TYR A 350 8.75 26.10 2.27
N PHE A 351 9.40 25.39 3.21
CA PHE A 351 9.26 23.94 3.38
C PHE A 351 8.32 23.69 4.54
N ASP A 352 7.07 23.53 4.19
CA ASP A 352 5.94 23.21 5.04
C ASP A 352 5.41 21.82 4.68
N ARG A 353 5.11 21.00 5.68
CA ARG A 353 4.68 19.61 5.50
C ARG A 353 3.29 19.51 4.88
N GLU A 354 2.38 20.41 5.25
CA GLU A 354 1.03 20.41 4.68
C GLU A 354 1.07 20.82 3.21
N PHE A 355 1.83 21.87 2.88
CA PHE A 355 2.03 22.26 1.49
C PHE A 355 2.75 21.18 0.67
N PHE A 356 3.66 20.44 1.30
CA PHE A 356 4.28 19.28 0.66
C PHE A 356 3.25 18.18 0.35
N LEU A 357 2.33 17.90 1.29
CA LEU A 357 1.24 16.93 1.06
C LEU A 357 0.29 17.38 -0.04
N GLU A 358 -0.08 18.64 -0.13
CA GLU A 358 -0.84 19.18 -1.26
C GLU A 358 -0.09 18.97 -2.59
N GLY A 359 1.23 19.17 -2.57
CA GLY A 359 2.11 18.84 -3.70
C GLY A 359 2.08 17.36 -4.07
N ILE A 360 2.04 16.45 -3.10
CA ILE A 360 1.89 14.99 -3.32
C ILE A 360 0.55 14.68 -4.01
N GLU A 361 -0.55 15.25 -3.52
CA GLU A 361 -1.88 15.09 -4.11
C GLU A 361 -1.88 15.54 -5.58
N HIS A 362 -1.36 16.73 -5.83
CA HIS A 362 -1.25 17.28 -7.19
C HIS A 362 -0.39 16.38 -8.10
N MET A 363 0.71 15.84 -7.61
CA MET A 363 1.59 14.97 -8.38
C MET A 363 0.92 13.63 -8.71
N VAL A 364 0.20 13.04 -7.77
CA VAL A 364 -0.53 11.76 -8.00
C VAL A 364 -1.60 11.94 -9.07
N ASP A 365 -2.36 13.02 -9.03
CA ASP A 365 -3.51 13.20 -9.93
C ASP A 365 -3.11 13.68 -11.34
N ASN A 366 -2.04 14.45 -11.46
CA ASN A 366 -1.71 15.13 -12.72
C ASN A 366 -0.44 14.63 -13.40
N ALA A 367 0.44 13.92 -12.71
CA ALA A 367 1.68 13.43 -13.28
C ALA A 367 1.54 11.97 -13.75
N ASN A 368 2.11 11.67 -14.93
CA ASN A 368 2.17 10.31 -15.46
C ASN A 368 3.21 9.45 -14.70
N TYR A 369 3.03 9.29 -13.41
CA TYR A 369 3.81 8.34 -12.62
C TYR A 369 3.25 6.94 -12.78
N THR A 370 4.15 5.99 -13.02
CA THR A 370 3.79 4.59 -13.17
C THR A 370 3.93 3.88 -11.82
N SER A 371 2.89 3.18 -11.44
CA SER A 371 2.81 2.34 -10.24
C SER A 371 2.48 0.91 -10.64
N VAL A 372 2.53 -0.02 -9.71
CA VAL A 372 2.00 -1.38 -9.91
C VAL A 372 0.48 -1.41 -10.02
N TYR A 373 -0.18 -0.33 -9.63
CA TYR A 373 -1.63 -0.18 -9.68
C TYR A 373 -2.08 0.45 -11.03
N PRO A 374 -3.18 -0.01 -11.63
CA PRO A 374 -3.62 0.45 -12.95
C PRO A 374 -4.17 1.88 -12.95
N ARG A 375 -4.75 2.30 -11.85
CA ARG A 375 -5.36 3.61 -11.66
C ARG A 375 -5.02 4.13 -10.28
N ILE A 376 -4.44 5.31 -10.25
CA ILE A 376 -4.08 6.02 -9.02
C ILE A 376 -4.70 7.41 -9.04
N SER A 377 -5.25 7.82 -7.92
CA SER A 377 -5.75 9.19 -7.68
C SER A 377 -5.91 9.40 -6.19
N LEU A 378 -5.76 10.64 -5.75
CA LEU A 378 -6.20 11.07 -4.42
C LEU A 378 -7.50 11.84 -4.57
N ALA A 379 -8.31 11.85 -3.53
CA ALA A 379 -9.53 12.63 -3.47
C ALA A 379 -9.63 13.24 -2.06
N PRO A 380 -10.42 14.28 -1.89
CA PRO A 380 -10.65 14.84 -0.56
C PRO A 380 -11.03 13.75 0.45
N ASN A 381 -10.39 13.74 1.60
CA ASN A 381 -10.57 12.75 2.68
C ASN A 381 -10.24 11.29 2.29
N GLN A 382 -9.42 11.08 1.26
CA GLN A 382 -8.96 9.76 0.86
C GLN A 382 -7.44 9.74 0.78
N ARG A 383 -6.82 9.09 1.76
CA ARG A 383 -5.37 9.02 1.93
C ARG A 383 -4.76 7.73 1.35
N PHE A 384 -5.36 7.21 0.27
CA PHE A 384 -4.84 6.05 -0.47
C PHE A 384 -5.04 6.26 -1.99
N VAL A 385 -4.03 5.88 -2.77
CA VAL A 385 -4.01 6.21 -4.21
C VAL A 385 -4.72 5.18 -5.08
N SER A 386 -4.66 3.89 -4.75
CA SER A 386 -5.37 2.82 -5.44
C SER A 386 -6.66 2.45 -4.71
N LYS A 387 -7.76 2.29 -5.45
CA LYS A 387 -9.12 2.21 -4.87
C LYS A 387 -9.88 0.95 -5.23
N GLY A 388 -9.27 0.01 -5.95
CA GLY A 388 -10.00 -1.14 -6.45
C GLY A 388 -9.14 -2.38 -6.69
N CYS A 389 -9.79 -3.38 -7.28
CA CYS A 389 -9.17 -4.64 -7.67
C CYS A 389 -9.75 -5.13 -9.01
N TYR A 390 -9.04 -6.04 -9.67
CA TYR A 390 -9.62 -6.91 -10.67
C TYR A 390 -10.15 -8.18 -10.00
N ILE A 391 -11.23 -8.73 -10.55
CA ILE A 391 -11.54 -10.15 -10.40
C ILE A 391 -10.95 -10.85 -11.62
N ALA A 392 -10.16 -11.90 -11.38
CA ALA A 392 -9.41 -12.59 -12.41
C ALA A 392 -9.61 -14.11 -12.33
N ARG A 393 -9.35 -14.81 -13.41
CA ARG A 393 -9.34 -16.28 -13.48
C ARG A 393 -8.02 -16.79 -14.03
N LEU A 394 -7.77 -18.08 -13.86
CA LEU A 394 -6.67 -18.76 -14.51
C LEU A 394 -7.10 -19.24 -15.89
N GLU A 395 -6.28 -18.96 -16.91
CA GLU A 395 -6.43 -19.48 -18.28
C GLU A 395 -5.12 -20.13 -18.73
N GLY A 396 -5.20 -21.26 -19.48
CA GLY A 396 -4.03 -21.88 -20.11
C GLY A 396 -3.59 -23.23 -19.54
N GLY A 397 -4.41 -23.90 -18.73
CA GLY A 397 -4.12 -25.24 -18.17
C GLY A 397 -2.87 -25.22 -17.27
N GLU A 398 -1.89 -26.12 -17.51
CA GLU A 398 -0.67 -26.22 -16.68
C GLU A 398 0.22 -24.97 -16.73
N LYS A 399 0.12 -24.15 -17.78
CA LYS A 399 0.80 -22.84 -17.89
C LYS A 399 -0.19 -21.71 -17.64
N ALA A 400 -0.94 -21.83 -16.56
CA ALA A 400 -2.01 -20.93 -16.24
C ALA A 400 -1.50 -19.49 -16.09
N ARG A 401 -2.26 -18.55 -16.66
CA ARG A 401 -2.02 -17.11 -16.54
C ARG A 401 -3.25 -16.43 -15.97
N LEU A 402 -3.00 -15.44 -15.13
CA LEU A 402 -4.06 -14.63 -14.58
C LEU A 402 -4.64 -13.72 -15.67
N ARG A 403 -5.97 -13.75 -15.83
CA ARG A 403 -6.71 -12.89 -16.76
C ARG A 403 -7.91 -12.27 -16.06
N ALA A 404 -8.06 -10.97 -16.20
CA ALA A 404 -9.20 -10.25 -15.63
C ALA A 404 -10.52 -10.72 -16.29
N VAL A 405 -11.53 -10.96 -15.46
CA VAL A 405 -12.91 -11.22 -15.88
C VAL A 405 -13.84 -10.07 -15.53
N SER A 406 -13.40 -9.14 -14.69
CA SER A 406 -14.05 -7.86 -14.44
C SER A 406 -13.27 -6.72 -15.05
N GLU A 407 -13.90 -5.56 -15.19
CA GLU A 407 -13.20 -4.29 -15.25
C GLU A 407 -12.51 -3.99 -13.90
N TRP A 408 -11.74 -2.89 -13.84
CA TRP A 408 -11.20 -2.39 -12.57
C TRP A 408 -12.36 -1.99 -11.65
N LEU A 409 -12.60 -2.79 -10.64
CA LEU A 409 -13.72 -2.70 -9.74
C LEU A 409 -13.34 -1.83 -8.55
N ILE A 410 -14.04 -0.71 -8.40
CA ILE A 410 -13.88 0.22 -7.27
C ILE A 410 -15.07 0.01 -6.33
N PRO A 411 -14.90 -0.59 -5.15
CA PRO A 411 -15.98 -0.80 -4.20
C PRO A 411 -16.63 0.53 -3.78
N GLY A 412 -17.97 0.56 -3.77
CA GLY A 412 -18.73 1.76 -3.37
C GLY A 412 -18.84 2.86 -4.43
N ALA A 413 -18.15 2.78 -5.56
CA ALA A 413 -18.40 3.66 -6.69
C ALA A 413 -19.69 3.22 -7.40
N ARG A 414 -20.68 4.10 -7.47
CA ARG A 414 -21.90 3.98 -8.28
C ARG A 414 -21.93 5.07 -9.33
#